data_79b31705e45949589b95220419f2536a
#
_entry.id   79b31705e45949589b95220419f2536a
#
_cell.length_a   1.000
_cell.length_b   1.000
_cell.length_c   1.000
_cell.angle_alpha   90.00
_cell.angle_beta   90.00
_cell.angle_gamma   90.00
#
_symmetry.space_group_name_H-M   'P 1'
#
loop_
_entity.id
_entity.type
_entity.pdbx_description
1 polymer ?
#
loop_
_entity_poly.entity_id
_entity_poly.type
_entity_poly.pdbx_seq_one_letter_code
_entity_poly.pdbx_strand_id
1 'polypeptide(L)'
;MTTSVQDHLQDRETLRLCTAGSVDDGKSTFVGRLLHDTKSVLADQLSAVERTSREKGLDQLDLSLLVDGLRAEREQGITIDVAYRYFSTPKRTFILADTPGHVQYTRNTVTGVSTSQVVVLLVDARTGIVEQTRRHLRAAELLGVRTVVLAVNKIDLVDFDSNTFDAIAQDFRLLAAAFDQVHVVPISALYGDNVVEPSAHMPWYTGPTVLELLENISVTADRAHDLGFRFPIQYVIREHSSDYRGYAGSIAAGQVAVGDTVTVGQGRTTQVLGIDTSDGPVDHAQAGDAVVLLLADDIDLSRGDLIAGPDRPDTVRSITATVVGLADKHVRPGQNVRVRYGTSLVRARIADGEWGLNDVTQVRIDLASELPVDPYAARGAVGAFLVIDQASGDTLGAGLVTSW
;
A
#
# COMPACT_ATOMS: atom_id res chain seq x y z
N MET A 1 41.99 2.49 -5.48
CA MET A 1 40.77 1.72 -5.55
C MET A 1 39.86 2.19 -4.42
N THR A 2 39.14 3.26 -4.65
CA THR A 2 38.12 3.78 -3.74
C THR A 2 36.77 3.54 -4.39
N THR A 3 36.24 2.34 -4.19
CA THR A 3 34.83 2.05 -4.48
C THR A 3 34.01 2.93 -3.55
N SER A 4 33.28 3.88 -4.09
CA SER A 4 32.61 4.89 -3.31
C SER A 4 31.48 4.25 -2.50
N VAL A 5 31.28 4.73 -1.29
CA VAL A 5 30.16 4.34 -0.39
C VAL A 5 28.80 4.55 -1.10
N GLN A 6 28.75 5.36 -2.15
CA GLN A 6 27.57 5.60 -2.98
C GLN A 6 27.17 4.42 -3.86
N ASP A 7 28.11 3.57 -4.35
CA ASP A 7 27.78 2.39 -5.16
C ASP A 7 27.06 1.28 -4.39
N HIS A 8 27.25 1.22 -3.06
CA HIS A 8 26.57 0.24 -2.20
C HIS A 8 25.14 0.63 -1.80
N LEU A 9 24.70 1.86 -2.10
CA LEU A 9 23.33 2.31 -1.78
C LEU A 9 22.34 2.07 -2.93
N GLN A 10 22.82 1.88 -4.17
CA GLN A 10 21.96 1.72 -5.35
C GLN A 10 21.40 0.31 -5.55
N ASP A 11 21.98 -0.73 -4.92
CA ASP A 11 21.56 -2.14 -5.09
C ASP A 11 20.71 -2.71 -3.96
N ARG A 12 20.28 -1.89 -2.97
CA ARG A 12 19.46 -2.40 -1.86
C ARG A 12 18.01 -2.46 -2.24
N GLU A 13 17.45 -3.66 -2.17
CA GLU A 13 16.02 -3.85 -2.34
C GLU A 13 15.21 -3.03 -1.32
N THR A 14 14.17 -2.34 -1.77
CA THR A 14 13.30 -1.54 -0.91
C THR A 14 12.06 -2.34 -0.53
N LEU A 15 11.81 -2.51 0.77
CA LEU A 15 10.58 -3.08 1.29
C LEU A 15 9.61 -1.97 1.71
N ARG A 16 8.39 -2.02 1.16
CA ARG A 16 7.28 -1.17 1.59
C ARG A 16 6.40 -1.95 2.55
N LEU A 17 6.23 -1.43 3.76
CA LEU A 17 5.39 -2.06 4.77
C LEU A 17 4.46 -1.03 5.42
N CYS A 18 3.36 -1.49 5.99
CA CYS A 18 2.53 -0.66 6.85
C CYS A 18 2.32 -1.32 8.21
N THR A 19 2.14 -0.51 9.24
CA THR A 19 1.66 -0.93 10.55
C THR A 19 0.15 -0.77 10.60
N ALA A 20 -0.55 -1.76 11.16
CA ALA A 20 -1.98 -1.71 11.41
C ALA A 20 -2.30 -2.38 12.76
N GLY A 21 -3.44 -2.09 13.34
CA GLY A 21 -3.86 -2.62 14.64
C GLY A 21 -4.84 -1.65 15.32
N SER A 22 -5.44 -2.06 16.42
CA SER A 22 -6.41 -1.25 17.15
C SER A 22 -5.76 -0.07 17.88
N VAL A 23 -6.57 0.82 18.42
CA VAL A 23 -6.10 1.84 19.35
C VAL A 23 -5.47 1.14 20.54
N ASP A 24 -4.39 1.69 21.07
CA ASP A 24 -3.63 1.18 22.22
C ASP A 24 -2.90 -0.17 22.01
N ASP A 25 -2.90 -0.77 20.82
CA ASP A 25 -2.07 -1.96 20.54
C ASP A 25 -0.56 -1.67 20.52
N GLY A 26 -0.16 -0.39 20.60
CA GLY A 26 1.24 0.04 20.70
C GLY A 26 1.94 0.27 19.38
N LYS A 27 1.20 0.60 18.30
CA LYS A 27 1.77 0.89 16.96
C LYS A 27 2.85 1.97 17.01
N SER A 28 2.55 3.14 17.56
CA SER A 28 3.51 4.26 17.64
C SER A 28 4.74 3.90 18.47
N THR A 29 4.56 3.13 19.56
CA THR A 29 5.69 2.63 20.37
C THR A 29 6.54 1.66 19.57
N PHE A 30 5.93 0.75 18.82
CA PHE A 30 6.63 -0.21 17.96
C PHE A 30 7.42 0.50 16.84
N VAL A 31 6.80 1.43 16.14
CA VAL A 31 7.47 2.19 15.08
C VAL A 31 8.62 3.02 15.66
N GLY A 32 8.38 3.72 16.77
CA GLY A 32 9.40 4.46 17.46
C GLY A 32 10.58 3.58 17.92
N ARG A 33 10.29 2.38 18.44
CA ARG A 33 11.30 1.37 18.84
C ARG A 33 12.11 0.91 17.63
N LEU A 34 11.46 0.58 16.54
CA LEU A 34 12.13 0.14 15.31
C LEU A 34 13.07 1.21 14.77
N LEU A 35 12.61 2.48 14.70
CA LEU A 35 13.44 3.61 14.26
C LEU A 35 14.60 3.90 15.20
N HIS A 36 14.38 3.82 16.52
CA HIS A 36 15.41 4.05 17.52
C HIS A 36 16.50 2.99 17.45
N ASP A 37 16.13 1.70 17.48
CA ASP A 37 17.08 0.59 17.59
C ASP A 37 17.83 0.36 16.27
N THR A 38 17.25 0.73 15.11
CA THR A 38 17.94 0.78 13.80
C THR A 38 18.80 2.05 13.63
N LYS A 39 18.90 2.92 14.66
CA LYS A 39 19.66 4.18 14.64
C LYS A 39 19.25 5.13 13.49
N SER A 40 17.98 5.11 13.13
CA SER A 40 17.43 5.92 12.03
C SER A 40 16.82 7.24 12.52
N VAL A 41 17.00 7.58 13.81
CA VAL A 41 16.55 8.83 14.46
C VAL A 41 17.71 9.80 14.54
N LEU A 42 17.46 11.08 14.23
CA LEU A 42 18.45 12.13 14.39
C LEU A 42 18.68 12.46 15.87
N ALA A 43 19.92 12.80 16.22
CA ALA A 43 20.33 13.04 17.62
C ALA A 43 19.54 14.17 18.32
N ASP A 44 19.15 15.20 17.58
CA ASP A 44 18.32 16.31 18.07
C ASP A 44 16.88 15.87 18.39
N GLN A 45 16.31 15.00 17.55
CA GLN A 45 14.98 14.41 17.78
C GLN A 45 15.01 13.51 19.03
N LEU A 46 16.03 12.66 19.17
CA LEU A 46 16.18 11.80 20.35
C LEU A 46 16.31 12.63 21.63
N SER A 47 17.12 13.69 21.60
CA SER A 47 17.28 14.60 22.75
C SER A 47 15.98 15.32 23.12
N ALA A 48 15.15 15.66 22.14
CA ALA A 48 13.85 16.26 22.39
C ALA A 48 12.88 15.26 23.07
N VAL A 49 12.88 14.01 22.62
CA VAL A 49 12.06 12.93 23.23
C VAL A 49 12.52 12.63 24.64
N GLU A 50 13.84 12.55 24.91
CA GLU A 50 14.39 12.37 26.25
C GLU A 50 13.92 13.47 27.20
N ARG A 51 14.01 14.73 26.78
CA ARG A 51 13.55 15.87 27.59
C ARG A 51 12.06 15.75 27.90
N THR A 52 11.22 15.53 26.87
CA THR A 52 9.77 15.42 27.06
C THR A 52 9.37 14.25 27.94
N SER A 53 10.04 13.10 27.80
CA SER A 53 9.80 11.91 28.67
C SER A 53 10.10 12.22 30.13
N ARG A 54 11.22 12.92 30.41
CA ARG A 54 11.58 13.37 31.78
C ARG A 54 10.59 14.40 32.33
N GLU A 55 10.15 15.35 31.50
CA GLU A 55 9.16 16.36 31.90
C GLU A 55 7.80 15.71 32.27
N LYS A 56 7.45 14.61 31.61
CA LYS A 56 6.26 13.78 31.92
C LYS A 56 6.46 12.87 33.15
N GLY A 57 7.65 12.83 33.75
CA GLY A 57 7.96 11.98 34.90
C GLY A 57 8.05 10.49 34.56
N LEU A 58 8.33 10.15 33.31
CA LEU A 58 8.48 8.75 32.90
C LEU A 58 9.90 8.26 33.19
N ASP A 59 10.00 7.05 33.76
CA ASP A 59 11.29 6.40 34.03
C ASP A 59 11.96 5.88 32.74
N GLN A 60 11.18 5.74 31.67
CA GLN A 60 11.63 5.23 30.38
C GLN A 60 11.34 6.23 29.26
N LEU A 61 12.06 6.07 28.15
CA LEU A 61 11.91 6.88 26.95
C LEU A 61 10.57 6.57 26.28
N ASP A 62 9.72 7.58 26.13
CA ASP A 62 8.47 7.47 25.37
C ASP A 62 8.75 7.57 23.87
N LEU A 63 9.08 6.44 23.25
CA LEU A 63 9.43 6.37 21.84
C LEU A 63 8.25 6.66 20.90
N SER A 64 7.00 6.64 21.39
CA SER A 64 5.84 7.05 20.60
C SER A 64 5.95 8.51 20.13
N LEU A 65 6.59 9.35 20.91
CA LEU A 65 6.84 10.77 20.60
C LEU A 65 7.72 10.98 19.35
N LEU A 66 8.47 9.97 18.91
CA LEU A 66 9.23 10.03 17.66
C LEU A 66 8.32 10.00 16.43
N VAL A 67 7.14 9.45 16.58
CA VAL A 67 6.21 9.15 15.48
C VAL A 67 5.14 10.22 15.36
N ASP A 68 4.69 10.81 16.46
CA ASP A 68 3.63 11.81 16.50
C ASP A 68 4.09 13.12 15.82
N GLY A 69 3.77 13.25 14.54
CA GLY A 69 4.22 14.37 13.70
C GLY A 69 3.34 15.61 13.77
N LEU A 70 2.03 15.42 13.80
CA LEU A 70 1.06 16.52 13.78
C LEU A 70 0.74 17.01 15.21
N ARG A 71 0.50 18.31 15.34
CA ARG A 71 0.10 18.90 16.64
C ARG A 71 -1.18 18.25 17.17
N ALA A 72 -2.15 17.98 16.28
CA ALA A 72 -3.41 17.34 16.63
C ALA A 72 -3.21 15.87 17.10
N GLU A 73 -2.25 15.15 16.53
CA GLU A 73 -1.89 13.80 16.96
C GLU A 73 -1.30 13.80 18.37
N ARG A 74 -0.41 14.75 18.65
CA ARG A 74 0.18 14.93 19.99
C ARG A 74 -0.83 15.34 21.06
N GLU A 75 -1.82 16.17 20.70
CA GLU A 75 -2.88 16.62 21.62
C GLU A 75 -3.90 15.50 21.89
N GLN A 76 -4.16 14.63 20.93
CA GLN A 76 -5.14 13.54 21.04
C GLN A 76 -4.52 12.18 21.35
N GLY A 77 -3.21 12.02 21.18
CA GLY A 77 -2.50 10.76 21.39
C GLY A 77 -2.87 9.66 20.40
N ILE A 78 -3.32 10.04 19.18
CA ILE A 78 -3.73 9.12 18.12
C ILE A 78 -3.11 9.53 16.77
N THR A 79 -2.79 8.54 15.94
CA THR A 79 -2.41 8.76 14.53
C THR A 79 -3.68 9.10 13.73
N ILE A 80 -3.66 10.19 12.98
CA ILE A 80 -4.82 10.69 12.21
C ILE A 80 -4.62 10.38 10.72
N ASP A 81 -3.42 10.63 10.19
CA ASP A 81 -3.10 10.46 8.76
C ASP A 81 -2.00 9.41 8.56
N VAL A 82 -1.78 8.98 7.31
CA VAL A 82 -0.69 8.08 6.99
C VAL A 82 0.63 8.84 7.04
N ALA A 83 1.52 8.45 7.93
CA ALA A 83 2.87 9.00 8.01
C ALA A 83 3.87 8.01 7.42
N TYR A 84 4.64 8.45 6.41
CA TYR A 84 5.70 7.64 5.84
C TYR A 84 7.01 7.87 6.58
N ARG A 85 7.65 6.78 7.00
CA ARG A 85 8.94 6.77 7.67
C ARG A 85 9.93 5.95 6.85
N TYR A 86 11.15 6.42 6.83
CA TYR A 86 12.24 5.81 6.05
C TYR A 86 13.32 5.36 7.01
N PHE A 87 13.74 4.12 6.88
CA PHE A 87 14.90 3.61 7.61
C PHE A 87 15.62 2.56 6.76
N SER A 88 16.84 2.24 7.13
CA SER A 88 17.65 1.27 6.40
C SER A 88 18.52 0.46 7.34
N THR A 89 18.78 -0.77 6.94
CA THR A 89 19.82 -1.64 7.52
C THR A 89 20.89 -1.90 6.47
N PRO A 90 22.00 -2.56 6.83
CA PRO A 90 22.97 -3.00 5.83
C PRO A 90 22.38 -3.87 4.72
N LYS A 91 21.28 -4.59 4.99
CA LYS A 91 20.67 -5.53 4.05
C LYS A 91 19.60 -4.90 3.16
N ARG A 92 18.77 -3.97 3.70
CA ARG A 92 17.56 -3.50 3.01
C ARG A 92 17.20 -2.07 3.37
N THR A 93 16.53 -1.38 2.46
CA THR A 93 15.86 -0.08 2.71
C THR A 93 14.38 -0.32 2.98
N PHE A 94 13.78 0.47 3.87
CA PHE A 94 12.40 0.32 4.28
C PHE A 94 11.62 1.63 4.13
N ILE A 95 10.42 1.53 3.58
CA ILE A 95 9.41 2.59 3.59
C ILE A 95 8.25 2.08 4.43
N LEU A 96 8.08 2.64 5.61
CA LEU A 96 7.03 2.28 6.55
C LEU A 96 5.91 3.31 6.49
N ALA A 97 4.70 2.85 6.18
CA ALA A 97 3.47 3.62 6.30
C ALA A 97 2.87 3.36 7.70
N ASP A 98 2.95 4.34 8.59
CA ASP A 98 2.27 4.26 9.88
C ASP A 98 0.81 4.66 9.69
N THR A 99 -0.12 3.73 10.03
CA THR A 99 -1.55 3.93 9.79
C THR A 99 -2.33 4.08 11.09
N PRO A 100 -3.40 4.92 11.08
CA PRO A 100 -4.23 5.10 12.26
C PRO A 100 -4.95 3.80 12.64
N GLY A 101 -5.11 3.57 13.96
CA GLY A 101 -5.83 2.43 14.50
C GLY A 101 -7.33 2.65 14.70
N HIS A 102 -7.79 3.89 14.58
CA HIS A 102 -9.18 4.26 14.89
C HIS A 102 -10.10 3.97 13.69
N VAL A 103 -11.28 3.42 13.96
CA VAL A 103 -12.28 3.06 12.93
C VAL A 103 -12.63 4.21 11.99
N GLN A 104 -12.65 5.45 12.49
CA GLN A 104 -12.94 6.65 11.69
C GLN A 104 -11.92 6.92 10.60
N TYR A 105 -10.70 6.38 10.70
CA TYR A 105 -9.60 6.60 9.77
C TYR A 105 -9.29 5.38 8.88
N THR A 106 -10.24 4.47 8.70
CA THR A 106 -10.06 3.27 7.84
C THR A 106 -9.60 3.63 6.44
N ARG A 107 -10.04 4.78 5.89
CA ARG A 107 -9.55 5.30 4.60
C ARG A 107 -8.02 5.42 4.57
N ASN A 108 -7.44 5.93 5.64
CA ASN A 108 -5.99 6.12 5.73
C ASN A 108 -5.27 4.77 5.88
N THR A 109 -5.87 3.81 6.61
CA THR A 109 -5.36 2.43 6.66
C THR A 109 -5.38 1.77 5.28
N VAL A 110 -6.48 1.89 4.52
CA VAL A 110 -6.56 1.39 3.14
C VAL A 110 -5.47 2.01 2.25
N THR A 111 -5.22 3.33 2.39
CA THR A 111 -4.14 4.01 1.67
C THR A 111 -2.76 3.45 2.01
N GLY A 112 -2.45 3.26 3.29
CA GLY A 112 -1.17 2.68 3.72
C GLY A 112 -1.00 1.23 3.23
N VAL A 113 -2.02 0.40 3.36
CA VAL A 113 -2.01 -1.00 2.91
C VAL A 113 -1.84 -1.09 1.39
N SER A 114 -2.52 -0.23 0.61
CA SER A 114 -2.49 -0.29 -0.86
C SER A 114 -1.09 -0.08 -1.45
N THR A 115 -0.23 0.64 -0.74
CA THR A 115 1.15 0.91 -1.16
C THR A 115 2.19 -0.02 -0.53
N SER A 116 1.76 -0.91 0.41
CA SER A 116 2.68 -1.75 1.22
C SER A 116 2.72 -3.19 0.74
N GLN A 117 3.86 -3.84 0.75
CA GLN A 117 4.11 -5.24 0.35
C GLN A 117 3.91 -6.20 1.52
N VAL A 118 4.11 -5.70 2.73
CA VAL A 118 3.94 -6.43 3.98
C VAL A 118 3.07 -5.60 4.92
N VAL A 119 2.15 -6.25 5.60
CA VAL A 119 1.37 -5.64 6.68
C VAL A 119 1.84 -6.21 8.01
N VAL A 120 2.30 -5.33 8.91
CA VAL A 120 2.60 -5.68 10.30
C VAL A 120 1.39 -5.31 11.15
N LEU A 121 0.64 -6.33 11.56
CA LEU A 121 -0.49 -6.17 12.46
C LEU A 121 -0.01 -6.27 13.90
N LEU A 122 -0.41 -5.31 14.75
CA LEU A 122 -0.17 -5.38 16.18
C LEU A 122 -1.46 -5.77 16.92
N VAL A 123 -1.30 -6.58 17.95
CA VAL A 123 -2.36 -6.91 18.92
C VAL A 123 -1.79 -6.85 20.32
N ASP A 124 -2.57 -6.40 21.27
CA ASP A 124 -2.26 -6.48 22.70
C ASP A 124 -2.43 -7.91 23.20
N ALA A 125 -1.39 -8.52 23.78
CA ALA A 125 -1.40 -9.90 24.26
C ALA A 125 -2.53 -10.19 25.27
N ARG A 126 -3.00 -9.16 25.99
CA ARG A 126 -4.10 -9.29 26.98
C ARG A 126 -5.47 -9.45 26.32
N THR A 127 -5.65 -8.88 25.13
CA THR A 127 -6.96 -8.85 24.44
C THR A 127 -7.01 -9.75 23.22
N GLY A 128 -5.86 -10.09 22.64
CA GLY A 128 -5.75 -10.90 21.43
C GLY A 128 -6.39 -10.26 20.21
N ILE A 129 -6.99 -11.07 19.35
CA ILE A 129 -7.55 -10.63 18.08
C ILE A 129 -8.92 -10.01 18.29
N VAL A 130 -9.04 -8.72 18.07
CA VAL A 130 -10.27 -7.95 18.16
C VAL A 130 -10.89 -7.71 16.77
N GLU A 131 -12.11 -7.17 16.72
CA GLU A 131 -12.83 -6.90 15.47
C GLU A 131 -12.04 -5.98 14.53
N GLN A 132 -11.33 -4.98 15.06
CA GLN A 132 -10.52 -4.08 14.24
C GLN A 132 -9.34 -4.81 13.59
N THR A 133 -8.72 -5.76 14.27
CA THR A 133 -7.67 -6.63 13.71
C THR A 133 -8.20 -7.40 12.51
N ARG A 134 -9.42 -7.97 12.62
CA ARG A 134 -10.10 -8.69 11.53
C ARG A 134 -10.36 -7.79 10.32
N ARG A 135 -10.80 -6.55 10.55
CA ARG A 135 -11.04 -5.55 9.49
C ARG A 135 -9.76 -5.18 8.75
N HIS A 136 -8.67 -4.93 9.48
CA HIS A 136 -7.38 -4.63 8.86
C HIS A 136 -6.85 -5.82 8.06
N LEU A 137 -6.99 -7.04 8.59
CA LEU A 137 -6.60 -8.25 7.87
C LEU A 137 -7.42 -8.42 6.58
N ARG A 138 -8.74 -8.21 6.66
CA ARG A 138 -9.62 -8.27 5.49
C ARG A 138 -9.28 -7.21 4.45
N ALA A 139 -8.95 -5.99 4.86
CA ALA A 139 -8.50 -4.94 3.95
C ALA A 139 -7.18 -5.32 3.26
N ALA A 140 -6.22 -5.89 4.01
CA ALA A 140 -4.97 -6.37 3.45
C ALA A 140 -5.18 -7.50 2.42
N GLU A 141 -6.05 -8.46 2.71
CA GLU A 141 -6.44 -9.55 1.81
C GLU A 141 -7.05 -9.00 0.50
N LEU A 142 -8.03 -8.12 0.61
CA LEU A 142 -8.72 -7.52 -0.54
C LEU A 142 -7.76 -6.70 -1.42
N LEU A 143 -6.83 -5.98 -0.82
CA LEU A 143 -5.82 -5.20 -1.53
C LEU A 143 -4.67 -6.05 -2.07
N GLY A 144 -4.76 -7.39 -1.96
CA GLY A 144 -3.81 -8.31 -2.56
C GLY A 144 -2.46 -8.38 -1.85
N VAL A 145 -2.37 -7.95 -0.59
CA VAL A 145 -1.16 -8.20 0.22
C VAL A 145 -1.01 -9.69 0.44
N ARG A 146 0.20 -10.21 0.23
CA ARG A 146 0.49 -11.64 0.31
C ARG A 146 1.19 -12.05 1.59
N THR A 147 1.84 -11.11 2.25
CA THR A 147 2.63 -11.36 3.46
C THR A 147 2.11 -10.54 4.62
N VAL A 148 1.79 -11.22 5.72
CA VAL A 148 1.34 -10.59 6.95
C VAL A 148 2.18 -11.05 8.14
N VAL A 149 2.55 -10.11 8.99
CA VAL A 149 3.27 -10.33 10.24
C VAL A 149 2.35 -9.91 11.38
N LEU A 150 2.00 -10.80 12.28
CA LEU A 150 1.35 -10.45 13.54
C LEU A 150 2.42 -10.25 14.61
N ALA A 151 2.51 -9.06 15.14
CA ALA A 151 3.30 -8.75 16.32
C ALA A 151 2.37 -8.80 17.56
N VAL A 152 2.49 -9.86 18.36
CA VAL A 152 1.78 -10.01 19.63
C VAL A 152 2.52 -9.16 20.66
N ASN A 153 2.05 -7.92 20.81
CA ASN A 153 2.71 -6.89 21.60
C ASN A 153 2.25 -6.90 23.06
N LYS A 154 3.03 -6.24 23.90
CA LYS A 154 2.82 -6.16 25.36
C LYS A 154 2.82 -7.52 26.04
N ILE A 155 3.62 -8.43 25.52
CA ILE A 155 3.78 -9.78 26.09
C ILE A 155 4.32 -9.73 27.52
N ASP A 156 5.00 -8.64 27.87
CA ASP A 156 5.47 -8.31 29.21
C ASP A 156 4.31 -8.16 30.23
N LEU A 157 3.12 -7.72 29.77
CA LEU A 157 1.95 -7.55 30.63
C LEU A 157 1.18 -8.87 30.88
N VAL A 158 1.63 -9.96 30.27
CA VAL A 158 1.13 -11.32 30.52
C VAL A 158 2.29 -12.24 30.93
N ASP A 159 3.29 -11.68 31.61
CA ASP A 159 4.45 -12.40 32.17
C ASP A 159 5.20 -13.27 31.15
N PHE A 160 5.26 -12.81 29.88
CA PHE A 160 5.93 -13.52 28.77
C PHE A 160 5.39 -14.97 28.57
N ASP A 161 4.11 -15.20 28.85
CA ASP A 161 3.49 -16.53 28.80
C ASP A 161 3.38 -17.08 27.37
N SER A 162 3.98 -18.25 27.15
CA SER A 162 3.96 -18.92 25.85
C SER A 162 2.55 -19.43 25.47
N ASN A 163 1.74 -19.85 26.43
CA ASN A 163 0.39 -20.36 26.13
C ASN A 163 -0.52 -19.25 25.59
N THR A 164 -0.42 -18.04 26.15
CA THR A 164 -1.14 -16.86 25.68
C THR A 164 -0.72 -16.54 24.23
N PHE A 165 0.57 -16.57 23.94
CA PHE A 165 1.09 -16.36 22.60
C PHE A 165 0.59 -17.44 21.64
N ASP A 166 0.69 -18.71 21.99
CA ASP A 166 0.32 -19.83 21.12
C ASP A 166 -1.17 -19.81 20.77
N ALA A 167 -2.03 -19.48 21.73
CA ALA A 167 -3.48 -19.33 21.49
C ALA A 167 -3.77 -18.23 20.45
N ILE A 168 -3.17 -17.03 20.62
CA ILE A 168 -3.33 -15.92 19.67
C ILE A 168 -2.76 -16.27 18.30
N ALA A 169 -1.59 -16.91 18.26
CA ALA A 169 -0.95 -17.32 17.03
C ALA A 169 -1.78 -18.36 16.25
N GLN A 170 -2.40 -19.30 16.94
CA GLN A 170 -3.29 -20.29 16.33
C GLN A 170 -4.53 -19.64 15.72
N ASP A 171 -5.22 -18.78 16.48
CA ASP A 171 -6.38 -18.04 16.01
C ASP A 171 -6.05 -17.18 14.78
N PHE A 172 -4.91 -16.50 14.81
CA PHE A 172 -4.48 -15.65 13.70
C PHE A 172 -4.20 -16.45 12.43
N ARG A 173 -3.49 -17.58 12.53
CA ARG A 173 -3.19 -18.42 11.36
C ARG A 173 -4.46 -18.94 10.67
N LEU A 174 -5.51 -19.24 11.42
CA LEU A 174 -6.80 -19.62 10.86
C LEU A 174 -7.46 -18.47 10.08
N LEU A 175 -7.39 -17.25 10.62
CA LEU A 175 -7.93 -16.06 9.97
C LEU A 175 -7.13 -15.62 8.75
N ALA A 176 -5.82 -15.82 8.78
CA ALA A 176 -4.89 -15.41 7.74
C ALA A 176 -4.64 -16.49 6.67
N ALA A 177 -5.48 -17.53 6.58
CA ALA A 177 -5.30 -18.66 5.67
C ALA A 177 -5.24 -18.30 4.17
N ALA A 178 -5.74 -17.11 3.79
CA ALA A 178 -5.69 -16.61 2.42
C ALA A 178 -4.34 -15.95 2.04
N PHE A 179 -3.44 -15.73 3.00
CA PHE A 179 -2.14 -15.13 2.76
C PHE A 179 -1.09 -16.20 2.44
N ASP A 180 -0.15 -15.86 1.53
CA ASP A 180 0.91 -16.78 1.13
C ASP A 180 1.96 -16.97 2.24
N GLN A 181 2.24 -15.91 3.01
CA GLN A 181 3.19 -15.92 4.12
C GLN A 181 2.56 -15.31 5.38
N VAL A 182 2.53 -16.07 6.46
CA VAL A 182 1.99 -15.68 7.75
C VAL A 182 3.04 -15.89 8.83
N HIS A 183 3.47 -14.80 9.45
CA HIS A 183 4.44 -14.81 10.54
C HIS A 183 3.80 -14.30 11.81
N VAL A 184 4.19 -14.85 12.96
CA VAL A 184 3.72 -14.40 14.27
C VAL A 184 4.90 -14.29 15.20
N VAL A 185 5.07 -13.11 15.82
CA VAL A 185 6.21 -12.79 16.68
C VAL A 185 5.71 -12.23 18.01
N PRO A 186 6.12 -12.78 19.17
CA PRO A 186 5.85 -12.17 20.47
C PRO A 186 6.82 -11.03 20.71
N ILE A 187 6.32 -9.84 21.03
CA ILE A 187 7.15 -8.66 21.23
C ILE A 187 6.77 -7.88 22.50
N SER A 188 7.73 -7.15 23.04
CA SER A 188 7.46 -5.98 23.86
C SER A 188 8.05 -4.75 23.18
N ALA A 189 7.21 -3.94 22.55
CA ALA A 189 7.66 -2.71 21.90
C ALA A 189 8.21 -1.70 22.92
N LEU A 190 7.76 -1.76 24.16
CA LEU A 190 8.23 -0.90 25.24
C LEU A 190 9.69 -1.23 25.64
N TYR A 191 10.01 -2.51 25.80
CA TYR A 191 11.32 -2.97 26.22
C TYR A 191 12.25 -3.34 25.06
N GLY A 192 11.70 -3.53 23.83
CA GLY A 192 12.46 -3.88 22.64
C GLY A 192 12.56 -5.39 22.39
N ASP A 193 11.95 -6.22 23.25
CA ASP A 193 12.00 -7.68 23.13
C ASP A 193 11.49 -8.15 21.76
N ASN A 194 12.30 -8.90 21.02
CA ASN A 194 12.06 -9.46 19.69
C ASN A 194 11.62 -8.42 18.61
N VAL A 195 11.89 -7.13 18.81
CA VAL A 195 11.68 -6.12 17.77
C VAL A 195 12.89 -6.10 16.83
N VAL A 196 14.07 -5.78 17.35
CA VAL A 196 15.36 -5.77 16.63
C VAL A 196 16.27 -6.87 17.15
N GLU A 197 16.41 -6.99 18.47
CA GLU A 197 17.24 -7.99 19.14
C GLU A 197 16.36 -9.10 19.75
N PRO A 198 16.86 -10.35 19.80
CA PRO A 198 16.16 -11.45 20.47
C PRO A 198 15.96 -11.17 21.96
N SER A 199 14.81 -11.58 22.50
CA SER A 199 14.48 -11.41 23.92
C SER A 199 15.15 -12.45 24.80
N ALA A 200 15.73 -12.00 25.90
CA ALA A 200 16.18 -12.90 26.97
C ALA A 200 15.03 -13.41 27.87
N HIS A 201 13.86 -12.75 27.84
CA HIS A 201 12.71 -13.10 28.66
C HIS A 201 11.85 -14.22 28.04
N MET A 202 12.05 -14.52 26.75
CA MET A 202 11.29 -15.53 26.01
C MET A 202 12.17 -16.63 25.44
N PRO A 203 12.85 -17.44 26.29
CA PRO A 203 13.72 -18.53 25.80
C PRO A 203 12.97 -19.63 25.07
N TRP A 204 11.65 -19.68 25.18
CA TRP A 204 10.77 -20.58 24.45
C TRP A 204 10.52 -20.15 22.99
N TYR A 205 10.74 -18.87 22.66
CA TYR A 205 10.60 -18.40 21.29
C TYR A 205 11.94 -18.50 20.56
N THR A 206 11.99 -19.35 19.55
CA THR A 206 13.21 -19.60 18.75
C THR A 206 13.10 -19.03 17.34
N GLY A 207 12.02 -18.29 17.04
CA GLY A 207 11.81 -17.65 15.76
C GLY A 207 12.64 -16.35 15.62
N PRO A 208 12.62 -15.77 14.41
CA PRO A 208 13.31 -14.51 14.14
C PRO A 208 12.62 -13.30 14.81
N THR A 209 13.39 -12.24 15.03
CA THR A 209 12.84 -10.94 15.43
C THR A 209 12.01 -10.31 14.29
N VAL A 210 11.25 -9.25 14.60
CA VAL A 210 10.49 -8.57 13.56
C VAL A 210 11.43 -7.98 12.49
N LEU A 211 12.55 -7.36 12.89
CA LEU A 211 13.50 -6.82 11.92
C LEU A 211 14.13 -7.90 11.05
N GLU A 212 14.56 -9.02 11.65
CA GLU A 212 15.12 -10.15 10.90
C GLU A 212 14.12 -10.72 9.87
N LEU A 213 12.83 -10.79 10.23
CA LEU A 213 11.79 -11.16 9.28
C LEU A 213 11.71 -10.15 8.12
N LEU A 214 11.60 -8.86 8.42
CA LEU A 214 11.47 -7.81 7.41
C LEU A 214 12.70 -7.73 6.49
N GLU A 215 13.89 -8.06 6.99
CA GLU A 215 15.12 -8.13 6.19
C GLU A 215 15.16 -9.31 5.23
N ASN A 216 14.50 -10.43 5.58
CA ASN A 216 14.61 -11.70 4.85
C ASN A 216 13.30 -12.12 4.14
N ILE A 217 12.18 -11.44 4.36
CA ILE A 217 10.94 -11.67 3.62
C ILE A 217 11.21 -11.48 2.12
N SER A 218 11.04 -12.55 1.35
CA SER A 218 11.02 -12.45 -0.12
C SER A 218 9.75 -11.73 -0.53
N VAL A 219 9.89 -10.57 -1.09
CA VAL A 219 8.78 -9.93 -1.77
C VAL A 219 8.73 -10.53 -3.16
N THR A 220 7.73 -11.34 -3.43
CA THR A 220 7.43 -11.76 -4.81
C THR A 220 7.29 -10.49 -5.63
N ALA A 221 8.08 -10.39 -6.70
CA ALA A 221 7.99 -9.29 -7.67
C ALA A 221 6.52 -9.06 -7.96
N ASP A 222 6.11 -7.79 -7.96
CA ASP A 222 4.72 -7.43 -8.17
C ASP A 222 4.21 -8.19 -9.39
N ARG A 223 3.15 -9.01 -9.24
CA ARG A 223 2.52 -9.75 -10.35
C ARG A 223 2.09 -8.81 -11.49
N ALA A 224 2.14 -7.50 -11.25
CA ALA A 224 1.97 -6.50 -12.29
C ALA A 224 2.96 -6.68 -13.46
N HIS A 225 4.16 -7.23 -13.23
CA HIS A 225 5.11 -7.57 -14.31
C HIS A 225 4.63 -8.74 -15.18
N ASP A 226 3.89 -9.70 -14.58
CA ASP A 226 3.42 -10.90 -15.27
C ASP A 226 2.10 -10.67 -16.02
N LEU A 227 1.48 -9.50 -15.84
CA LEU A 227 0.29 -9.08 -16.59
C LEU A 227 0.70 -8.50 -17.95
N GLY A 228 -0.25 -8.47 -18.87
CA GLY A 228 -0.07 -7.79 -20.14
C GLY A 228 0.23 -6.29 -19.95
N PHE A 229 0.90 -5.72 -20.94
CA PHE A 229 1.30 -4.31 -20.90
C PHE A 229 0.06 -3.38 -20.80
N ARG A 230 0.06 -2.50 -19.79
CA ARG A 230 -0.99 -1.49 -19.55
C ARG A 230 -0.34 -0.15 -19.20
N PHE A 231 -0.60 0.85 -20.05
CA PHE A 231 -0.07 2.20 -19.91
C PHE A 231 -1.19 3.24 -20.02
N PRO A 232 -1.78 3.67 -18.91
CA PRO A 232 -2.77 4.75 -18.88
C PRO A 232 -2.10 6.09 -19.17
N ILE A 233 -2.54 6.79 -20.22
CA ILE A 233 -1.99 8.09 -20.59
C ILE A 233 -2.36 9.13 -19.54
N GLN A 234 -1.35 9.77 -18.95
CA GLN A 234 -1.52 10.86 -17.98
C GLN A 234 -1.44 12.23 -18.64
N TYR A 235 -0.55 12.36 -19.61
CA TYR A 235 -0.31 13.63 -20.31
C TYR A 235 0.20 13.39 -21.73
N VAL A 236 -0.13 14.30 -22.66
CA VAL A 236 0.39 14.27 -24.03
C VAL A 236 1.34 15.45 -24.21
N ILE A 237 2.59 15.15 -24.49
CA ILE A 237 3.63 16.14 -24.73
C ILE A 237 3.64 16.44 -26.24
N ARG A 238 3.51 17.71 -26.60
CA ARG A 238 3.67 18.19 -27.98
C ARG A 238 4.64 19.37 -27.96
N GLU A 239 5.65 19.31 -28.76
CA GLU A 239 6.58 20.41 -28.94
C GLU A 239 6.22 21.15 -30.24
N HIS A 240 5.96 22.45 -30.12
CA HIS A 240 5.54 23.27 -31.26
C HIS A 240 6.64 23.52 -32.30
N SER A 241 7.90 23.30 -31.92
CA SER A 241 9.10 23.54 -32.76
C SER A 241 9.60 22.27 -33.46
N SER A 242 9.06 21.11 -33.14
CA SER A 242 9.42 19.80 -33.68
C SER A 242 8.19 18.91 -33.85
N ASP A 243 8.33 17.83 -34.60
CA ASP A 243 7.29 16.80 -34.75
C ASP A 243 7.20 15.87 -33.52
N TYR A 244 7.80 16.28 -32.38
CA TYR A 244 7.80 15.46 -31.16
C TYR A 244 6.39 15.35 -30.57
N ARG A 245 5.92 14.11 -30.45
CA ARG A 245 4.66 13.75 -29.78
C ARG A 245 4.91 12.57 -28.85
N GLY A 246 4.89 12.84 -27.55
CA GLY A 246 5.13 11.85 -26.51
C GLY A 246 3.89 11.63 -25.63
N TYR A 247 3.63 10.39 -25.27
CA TYR A 247 2.58 9.99 -24.35
C TYR A 247 3.19 9.66 -23.00
N ALA A 248 3.01 10.55 -22.02
CA ALA A 248 3.58 10.42 -20.69
C ALA A 248 2.64 9.70 -19.74
N GLY A 249 3.19 8.82 -18.90
CA GLY A 249 2.45 8.07 -17.90
C GLY A 249 3.34 7.16 -17.06
N SER A 250 2.72 6.35 -16.21
CA SER A 250 3.39 5.26 -15.51
C SER A 250 2.86 3.93 -16.02
N ILE A 251 3.74 2.98 -16.26
CA ILE A 251 3.38 1.62 -16.67
C ILE A 251 2.65 0.95 -15.50
N ALA A 252 1.36 0.67 -15.69
CA ALA A 252 0.52 0.08 -14.65
C ALA A 252 0.73 -1.44 -14.56
N ALA A 253 1.07 -2.10 -15.67
CA ALA A 253 1.35 -3.54 -15.73
C ALA A 253 2.19 -3.91 -16.94
N GLY A 254 2.85 -5.07 -16.87
CA GLY A 254 3.65 -5.65 -17.93
C GLY A 254 4.95 -4.89 -18.20
N GLN A 255 5.45 -5.09 -19.38
CA GLN A 255 6.68 -4.46 -19.88
C GLN A 255 6.50 -4.09 -21.35
N VAL A 256 7.34 -3.19 -21.84
CA VAL A 256 7.36 -2.74 -23.23
C VAL A 256 8.78 -2.47 -23.68
N ALA A 257 9.08 -2.77 -24.92
CA ALA A 257 10.35 -2.47 -25.57
C ALA A 257 10.15 -1.64 -26.85
N VAL A 258 11.21 -0.95 -27.27
CA VAL A 258 11.23 -0.27 -28.58
C VAL A 258 11.05 -1.32 -29.68
N GLY A 259 10.15 -1.05 -30.61
CA GLY A 259 9.75 -1.96 -31.67
C GLY A 259 8.52 -2.84 -31.36
N ASP A 260 8.05 -2.88 -30.12
CA ASP A 260 6.87 -3.64 -29.76
C ASP A 260 5.61 -3.07 -30.44
N THR A 261 4.71 -3.99 -30.81
CA THR A 261 3.36 -3.63 -31.29
C THR A 261 2.44 -3.44 -30.11
N VAL A 262 1.82 -2.28 -30.01
CA VAL A 262 0.84 -1.92 -28.97
C VAL A 262 -0.52 -1.61 -29.58
N THR A 263 -1.56 -1.77 -28.78
CA THR A 263 -2.95 -1.51 -29.14
C THR A 263 -3.44 -0.24 -28.46
N VAL A 264 -4.14 0.61 -29.20
CA VAL A 264 -4.65 1.90 -28.72
C VAL A 264 -6.12 2.11 -29.15
N GLY A 265 -6.83 2.94 -28.41
CA GLY A 265 -8.22 3.32 -28.73
C GLY A 265 -9.12 2.10 -28.94
N GLN A 266 -9.84 2.04 -30.08
CA GLN A 266 -10.78 0.96 -30.41
C GLN A 266 -10.13 -0.28 -31.04
N GLY A 267 -8.86 -0.58 -30.70
CA GLY A 267 -8.15 -1.77 -31.22
C GLY A 267 -7.21 -1.48 -32.40
N ARG A 268 -6.90 -0.22 -32.67
CA ARG A 268 -5.86 0.16 -33.62
C ARG A 268 -4.50 -0.22 -33.07
N THR A 269 -3.63 -0.77 -33.92
CA THR A 269 -2.27 -1.15 -33.55
C THR A 269 -1.26 -0.14 -34.11
N THR A 270 -0.17 0.05 -33.38
CA THR A 270 1.00 0.87 -33.75
C THR A 270 2.26 0.29 -33.12
N GLN A 271 3.41 0.81 -33.48
CA GLN A 271 4.71 0.40 -32.90
C GLN A 271 5.25 1.46 -31.96
N VAL A 272 5.95 1.02 -30.91
CA VAL A 272 6.74 1.88 -30.02
C VAL A 272 8.04 2.25 -30.72
N LEU A 273 8.24 3.53 -31.06
CA LEU A 273 9.46 4.04 -31.67
C LEU A 273 10.55 4.40 -30.67
N GLY A 274 10.16 4.76 -29.46
CA GLY A 274 11.09 5.17 -28.43
C GLY A 274 10.43 5.23 -27.06
N ILE A 275 11.25 5.15 -26.03
CA ILE A 275 10.87 5.25 -24.62
C ILE A 275 11.82 6.25 -23.97
N ASP A 276 11.29 7.40 -23.57
CA ASP A 276 12.06 8.43 -22.88
C ASP A 276 11.81 8.39 -21.36
N THR A 277 12.88 8.56 -20.59
CA THR A 277 12.83 8.72 -19.13
C THR A 277 13.47 10.05 -18.72
N SER A 278 13.42 10.40 -17.42
CA SER A 278 14.13 11.57 -16.88
C SER A 278 15.63 11.52 -17.10
N ASP A 279 16.20 10.32 -17.22
CA ASP A 279 17.64 10.08 -17.34
C ASP A 279 18.07 9.86 -18.80
N GLY A 280 17.14 9.95 -19.74
CA GLY A 280 17.36 9.77 -21.18
C GLY A 280 16.55 8.62 -21.76
N PRO A 281 16.77 8.32 -23.06
CA PRO A 281 16.08 7.24 -23.75
C PRO A 281 16.55 5.87 -23.26
N VAL A 282 15.61 4.92 -23.25
CA VAL A 282 15.85 3.51 -22.89
C VAL A 282 15.24 2.58 -23.93
N ASP A 283 15.74 1.34 -24.02
CA ASP A 283 15.25 0.34 -24.98
C ASP A 283 14.03 -0.43 -24.44
N HIS A 284 13.85 -0.49 -23.12
CA HIS A 284 12.74 -1.19 -22.46
C HIS A 284 12.34 -0.51 -21.16
N ALA A 285 11.09 -0.73 -20.74
CA ALA A 285 10.54 -0.27 -19.48
C ALA A 285 9.46 -1.25 -18.95
N GLN A 286 9.20 -1.21 -17.67
CA GLN A 286 8.34 -2.20 -17.00
C GLN A 286 7.38 -1.55 -16.00
N ALA A 287 6.48 -2.34 -15.45
CA ALA A 287 5.51 -1.91 -14.44
C ALA A 287 6.19 -1.13 -13.29
N GLY A 288 5.65 0.05 -13.00
CA GLY A 288 6.18 1.00 -12.01
C GLY A 288 7.02 2.13 -12.61
N ASP A 289 7.56 1.97 -13.82
CA ASP A 289 8.36 3.01 -14.46
C ASP A 289 7.48 4.16 -14.95
N ALA A 290 7.98 5.37 -14.77
CA ALA A 290 7.39 6.60 -15.32
C ALA A 290 8.13 6.97 -16.61
N VAL A 291 7.43 6.91 -17.75
CA VAL A 291 8.05 7.04 -19.07
C VAL A 291 7.21 7.90 -20.00
N VAL A 292 7.83 8.29 -21.12
CA VAL A 292 7.17 8.87 -22.28
C VAL A 292 7.31 7.90 -23.45
N LEU A 293 6.20 7.43 -23.99
CA LEU A 293 6.18 6.56 -25.16
C LEU A 293 6.05 7.38 -26.45
N LEU A 294 6.89 7.09 -27.44
CA LEU A 294 6.80 7.61 -28.79
C LEU A 294 6.22 6.52 -29.70
N LEU A 295 5.20 6.85 -30.47
CA LEU A 295 4.50 5.90 -31.36
C LEU A 295 4.80 6.21 -32.82
N ALA A 296 4.78 5.16 -33.65
CA ALA A 296 5.07 5.25 -35.07
C ALA A 296 3.99 6.03 -35.85
N ASP A 297 2.75 5.89 -35.43
CA ASP A 297 1.62 6.55 -36.10
C ASP A 297 1.15 7.78 -35.33
N ASP A 298 0.74 8.81 -36.06
CA ASP A 298 0.10 9.97 -35.46
C ASP A 298 -1.37 9.64 -35.12
N ILE A 299 -1.58 9.17 -33.89
CA ILE A 299 -2.88 8.76 -33.38
C ILE A 299 -3.35 9.81 -32.37
N ASP A 300 -4.62 10.22 -32.49
CA ASP A 300 -5.21 11.18 -31.57
C ASP A 300 -5.62 10.49 -30.25
N LEU A 301 -4.67 10.48 -29.31
CA LEU A 301 -4.84 9.97 -27.96
C LEU A 301 -4.74 11.12 -26.96
N SER A 302 -5.44 10.97 -25.84
CA SER A 302 -5.55 11.96 -24.80
C SER A 302 -5.41 11.35 -23.40
N ARG A 303 -5.34 12.20 -22.38
CA ARG A 303 -5.43 11.72 -20.99
C ARG A 303 -6.71 10.92 -20.79
N GLY A 304 -6.59 9.72 -20.25
CA GLY A 304 -7.69 8.78 -20.03
C GLY A 304 -7.69 7.62 -21.01
N ASP A 305 -6.99 7.73 -22.13
CA ASP A 305 -6.80 6.61 -23.05
C ASP A 305 -5.76 5.63 -22.52
N LEU A 306 -5.85 4.39 -22.98
CA LEU A 306 -4.97 3.29 -22.63
C LEU A 306 -4.14 2.84 -23.84
N ILE A 307 -2.82 2.73 -23.67
CA ILE A 307 -1.96 1.97 -24.55
C ILE A 307 -1.77 0.60 -23.92
N ALA A 308 -2.07 -0.47 -24.64
CA ALA A 308 -2.03 -1.84 -24.13
C ALA A 308 -1.22 -2.76 -25.03
N GLY A 309 -0.82 -3.89 -24.50
CA GLY A 309 -0.24 -4.99 -25.28
C GLY A 309 -1.27 -5.66 -26.20
N PRO A 310 -0.86 -6.75 -26.89
CA PRO A 310 -1.77 -7.52 -27.76
C PRO A 310 -2.98 -8.10 -27.02
N ASP A 311 -2.81 -8.40 -25.72
CA ASP A 311 -3.83 -8.90 -24.80
C ASP A 311 -4.67 -7.78 -24.17
N ARG A 312 -5.07 -6.81 -24.97
CA ARG A 312 -5.88 -5.67 -24.58
C ARG A 312 -7.06 -6.06 -23.65
N PRO A 313 -7.39 -5.23 -22.62
CA PRO A 313 -8.57 -5.46 -21.79
C PRO A 313 -9.88 -5.32 -22.54
N ASP A 314 -10.90 -6.02 -22.09
CA ASP A 314 -12.24 -5.89 -22.61
C ASP A 314 -12.81 -4.47 -22.37
N THR A 315 -13.58 -3.98 -23.34
CA THR A 315 -14.25 -2.69 -23.23
C THR A 315 -15.69 -2.90 -22.80
N VAL A 316 -16.06 -2.39 -21.62
CA VAL A 316 -17.34 -2.69 -20.96
C VAL A 316 -18.14 -1.45 -20.59
N ARG A 317 -19.44 -1.63 -20.38
CA ARG A 317 -20.37 -0.59 -19.89
C ARG A 317 -20.94 -0.88 -18.50
N SER A 318 -20.60 -2.01 -17.92
CA SER A 318 -20.98 -2.38 -16.55
C SER A 318 -19.84 -3.13 -15.90
N ILE A 319 -19.61 -2.92 -14.63
CA ILE A 319 -18.60 -3.60 -13.83
C ILE A 319 -19.24 -4.15 -12.54
N THR A 320 -18.84 -5.35 -12.16
CA THR A 320 -19.07 -5.91 -10.83
C THR A 320 -17.79 -5.79 -10.04
N ALA A 321 -17.89 -5.30 -8.80
CA ALA A 321 -16.72 -5.01 -7.99
C ALA A 321 -16.98 -5.21 -6.51
N THR A 322 -15.91 -5.48 -5.75
CA THR A 322 -15.92 -5.31 -4.30
C THR A 322 -15.54 -3.88 -3.99
N VAL A 323 -16.38 -3.15 -3.25
CA VAL A 323 -16.14 -1.77 -2.82
C VAL A 323 -15.93 -1.73 -1.32
N VAL A 324 -14.92 -0.96 -0.91
CA VAL A 324 -14.69 -0.55 0.49
C VAL A 324 -15.20 0.87 0.65
N GLY A 325 -16.11 1.10 1.57
CA GLY A 325 -16.67 2.41 1.88
C GLY A 325 -15.68 3.33 2.60
N LEU A 326 -15.46 4.54 2.08
CA LEU A 326 -14.43 5.47 2.56
C LEU A 326 -14.99 6.81 3.07
N ALA A 327 -16.29 7.03 2.96
CA ALA A 327 -16.94 8.27 3.39
C ALA A 327 -18.11 7.97 4.34
N ASP A 328 -18.36 8.89 5.25
CA ASP A 328 -19.54 8.89 6.11
C ASP A 328 -20.78 9.33 5.34
N LYS A 329 -21.00 8.68 4.19
CA LYS A 329 -22.14 8.89 3.31
C LYS A 329 -22.62 7.55 2.80
N HIS A 330 -23.89 7.25 3.06
CA HIS A 330 -24.49 6.01 2.59
C HIS A 330 -24.78 6.11 1.09
N VAL A 331 -24.20 5.18 0.31
CA VAL A 331 -24.40 5.05 -1.13
C VAL A 331 -25.45 3.98 -1.40
N ARG A 332 -26.38 4.24 -2.33
CA ARG A 332 -27.52 3.36 -2.62
C ARG A 332 -27.70 3.12 -4.12
N PRO A 333 -28.37 2.03 -4.50
CA PRO A 333 -28.77 1.80 -5.88
C PRO A 333 -29.53 3.00 -6.46
N GLY A 334 -29.24 3.31 -7.73
CA GLY A 334 -29.82 4.44 -8.44
C GLY A 334 -29.02 5.75 -8.32
N GLN A 335 -28.06 5.84 -7.41
CA GLN A 335 -27.25 7.04 -7.24
C GLN A 335 -26.29 7.26 -8.39
N ASN A 336 -26.18 8.50 -8.87
CA ASN A 336 -25.21 8.93 -9.87
C ASN A 336 -23.87 9.25 -9.17
N VAL A 337 -22.81 8.71 -9.73
CA VAL A 337 -21.43 8.84 -9.24
C VAL A 337 -20.47 9.07 -10.43
N ARG A 338 -19.20 9.27 -10.14
CA ARG A 338 -18.11 9.14 -11.10
C ARG A 338 -17.20 7.98 -10.69
N VAL A 339 -16.73 7.25 -11.68
CA VAL A 339 -15.71 6.21 -11.52
C VAL A 339 -14.40 6.73 -12.07
N ARG A 340 -13.36 6.75 -11.24
CA ARG A 340 -11.98 7.01 -11.67
C ARG A 340 -11.25 5.68 -11.76
N TYR A 341 -10.98 5.25 -12.98
CA TYR A 341 -10.21 4.05 -13.30
C TYR A 341 -8.92 4.46 -14.01
N GLY A 342 -7.80 4.25 -13.37
CA GLY A 342 -6.54 4.80 -13.86
C GLY A 342 -6.61 6.32 -14.06
N THR A 343 -6.39 6.78 -15.27
CA THR A 343 -6.48 8.19 -15.68
C THR A 343 -7.85 8.62 -16.19
N SER A 344 -8.73 7.65 -16.48
CA SER A 344 -10.10 7.88 -16.95
C SER A 344 -11.03 8.33 -15.81
N LEU A 345 -11.96 9.22 -16.12
CA LEU A 345 -13.01 9.65 -15.19
C LEU A 345 -14.37 9.58 -15.92
N VAL A 346 -15.16 8.57 -15.59
CA VAL A 346 -16.41 8.25 -16.27
C VAL A 346 -17.60 8.52 -15.35
N ARG A 347 -18.70 9.07 -15.90
CA ARG A 347 -19.98 9.12 -15.19
C ARG A 347 -20.52 7.69 -15.06
N ALA A 348 -21.14 7.41 -13.93
CA ALA A 348 -21.66 6.08 -13.64
C ALA A 348 -22.89 6.16 -12.74
N ARG A 349 -23.60 5.04 -12.64
CA ARG A 349 -24.73 4.85 -11.75
C ARG A 349 -24.58 3.55 -10.99
N ILE A 350 -24.85 3.58 -9.70
CA ILE A 350 -24.91 2.36 -8.90
C ILE A 350 -26.16 1.57 -9.33
N ALA A 351 -25.94 0.42 -9.96
CA ALA A 351 -27.03 -0.43 -10.42
C ALA A 351 -27.55 -1.33 -9.30
N ASP A 352 -26.62 -1.88 -8.48
CA ASP A 352 -26.94 -2.77 -7.37
C ASP A 352 -25.87 -2.66 -6.28
N GLY A 353 -26.23 -3.03 -5.05
CA GLY A 353 -25.39 -2.93 -3.84
C GLY A 353 -25.44 -1.56 -3.19
N GLU A 354 -25.23 -1.56 -1.88
CA GLU A 354 -25.18 -0.35 -1.05
C GLU A 354 -24.06 -0.45 -0.04
N TRP A 355 -23.51 0.70 0.39
CA TRP A 355 -22.45 0.75 1.40
C TRP A 355 -22.42 2.06 2.15
N GLY A 356 -21.94 2.02 3.37
CA GLY A 356 -21.55 3.15 4.20
C GLY A 356 -20.06 3.11 4.55
N LEU A 357 -19.64 3.92 5.49
CA LEU A 357 -18.27 3.97 5.97
C LEU A 357 -17.80 2.58 6.49
N ASN A 358 -16.65 2.13 6.03
CA ASN A 358 -16.01 0.86 6.42
C ASN A 358 -16.73 -0.43 5.97
N ASP A 359 -17.83 -0.31 5.25
CA ASP A 359 -18.47 -1.48 4.67
C ASP A 359 -17.63 -2.05 3.53
N VAL A 360 -17.66 -3.38 3.40
CA VAL A 360 -17.08 -4.11 2.28
C VAL A 360 -18.20 -4.88 1.61
N THR A 361 -18.54 -4.51 0.39
CA THR A 361 -19.70 -5.07 -0.30
C THR A 361 -19.45 -5.28 -1.78
N GLN A 362 -20.18 -6.20 -2.39
CA GLN A 362 -20.23 -6.34 -3.83
C GLN A 362 -21.24 -5.37 -4.41
N VAL A 363 -20.86 -4.74 -5.51
CA VAL A 363 -21.68 -3.76 -6.21
C VAL A 363 -21.65 -4.00 -7.71
N ARG A 364 -22.73 -3.60 -8.39
CA ARG A 364 -22.74 -3.46 -9.83
C ARG A 364 -22.89 -1.98 -10.20
N ILE A 365 -22.02 -1.52 -11.10
CA ILE A 365 -21.95 -0.12 -11.51
C ILE A 365 -22.08 -0.05 -13.04
N ASP A 366 -23.07 0.69 -13.51
CA ASP A 366 -23.27 0.96 -14.94
C ASP A 366 -22.51 2.24 -15.31
N LEU A 367 -21.74 2.16 -16.40
CA LEU A 367 -20.88 3.24 -16.91
C LEU A 367 -21.59 3.99 -18.03
N ALA A 368 -21.52 5.31 -18.03
CA ALA A 368 -22.12 6.14 -19.09
C ALA A 368 -21.36 6.05 -20.44
N SER A 369 -20.09 5.69 -20.41
CA SER A 369 -19.25 5.43 -21.57
C SER A 369 -18.49 4.14 -21.42
N GLU A 370 -18.08 3.57 -22.54
CA GLU A 370 -17.21 2.37 -22.54
C GLU A 370 -15.88 2.65 -21.87
N LEU A 371 -15.39 1.65 -21.15
CA LEU A 371 -14.12 1.71 -20.43
C LEU A 371 -13.38 0.37 -20.62
N PRO A 372 -12.10 0.38 -21.01
CA PRO A 372 -11.28 -0.82 -21.00
C PRO A 372 -10.96 -1.21 -19.56
N VAL A 373 -11.34 -2.43 -19.14
CA VAL A 373 -11.30 -2.87 -17.76
C VAL A 373 -10.67 -4.25 -17.67
N ASP A 374 -9.71 -4.39 -16.78
CA ASP A 374 -9.17 -5.68 -16.33
C ASP A 374 -9.76 -6.05 -14.96
N PRO A 375 -9.88 -7.34 -14.61
CA PRO A 375 -10.17 -7.73 -13.25
C PRO A 375 -8.99 -7.39 -12.33
N TYR A 376 -9.27 -7.15 -11.05
CA TYR A 376 -8.24 -6.95 -10.05
C TYR A 376 -7.58 -8.30 -9.73
N ALA A 377 -6.55 -8.63 -10.49
CA ALA A 377 -5.86 -9.93 -10.39
C ALA A 377 -4.51 -9.85 -9.68
N ALA A 378 -3.95 -8.65 -9.61
CA ALA A 378 -2.64 -8.41 -9.02
C ALA A 378 -2.66 -7.10 -8.24
N ARG A 379 -1.72 -6.98 -7.35
CA ARG A 379 -1.48 -5.76 -6.63
C ARG A 379 -1.11 -4.63 -7.60
N GLY A 380 -1.68 -3.45 -7.43
CA GLY A 380 -1.39 -2.29 -8.27
C GLY A 380 -2.62 -1.55 -8.74
N ALA A 381 -2.45 -0.77 -9.80
CA ALA A 381 -3.50 0.10 -10.34
C ALA A 381 -4.50 -0.64 -11.25
N VAL A 382 -4.14 -1.83 -11.76
CA VAL A 382 -4.96 -2.59 -12.70
C VAL A 382 -6.15 -3.21 -11.99
N GLY A 383 -7.37 -2.93 -12.48
CA GLY A 383 -8.61 -3.42 -11.89
C GLY A 383 -9.06 -2.68 -10.63
N ALA A 384 -8.32 -1.66 -10.19
CA ALA A 384 -8.70 -0.81 -9.05
C ALA A 384 -9.29 0.52 -9.53
N PHE A 385 -10.28 1.03 -8.80
CA PHE A 385 -10.91 2.32 -9.12
C PHE A 385 -11.43 3.04 -7.87
N LEU A 386 -11.74 4.33 -8.02
CA LEU A 386 -12.40 5.11 -6.98
C LEU A 386 -13.82 5.46 -7.42
N VAL A 387 -14.75 5.39 -6.47
CA VAL A 387 -16.11 5.92 -6.61
C VAL A 387 -16.14 7.32 -6.00
N ILE A 388 -16.54 8.29 -6.81
CA ILE A 388 -16.48 9.71 -6.46
C ILE A 388 -17.91 10.29 -6.52
N ASP A 389 -18.27 11.05 -5.50
CA ASP A 389 -19.52 11.80 -5.47
C ASP A 389 -19.56 12.82 -6.60
N GLN A 390 -20.63 12.80 -7.40
CA GLN A 390 -20.73 13.70 -8.56
C GLN A 390 -20.87 15.17 -8.16
N ALA A 391 -21.47 15.45 -7.01
CA ALA A 391 -21.77 16.81 -6.56
C ALA A 391 -20.62 17.42 -5.75
N SER A 392 -20.09 16.70 -4.75
CA SER A 392 -19.06 17.23 -3.86
C SER A 392 -17.63 16.93 -4.34
N GLY A 393 -17.43 15.87 -5.14
CA GLY A 393 -16.09 15.41 -5.51
C GLY A 393 -15.43 14.50 -4.46
N ASP A 394 -16.12 14.19 -3.37
CA ASP A 394 -15.61 13.32 -2.30
C ASP A 394 -15.45 11.88 -2.78
N THR A 395 -14.43 11.19 -2.30
CA THR A 395 -14.24 9.76 -2.52
C THR A 395 -15.19 8.97 -1.61
N LEU A 396 -16.17 8.30 -2.21
CA LEU A 396 -17.17 7.50 -1.52
C LEU A 396 -16.69 6.07 -1.23
N GLY A 397 -15.81 5.54 -2.07
CA GLY A 397 -15.30 4.19 -1.92
C GLY A 397 -14.14 3.89 -2.85
N ALA A 398 -13.38 2.85 -2.50
CA ALA A 398 -12.38 2.22 -3.36
C ALA A 398 -12.93 0.88 -3.85
N GLY A 399 -12.87 0.63 -5.15
CA GLY A 399 -13.42 -0.56 -5.78
C GLY A 399 -12.34 -1.42 -6.43
N LEU A 400 -12.55 -2.72 -6.37
CA LEU A 400 -11.73 -3.76 -7.00
C LEU A 400 -12.62 -4.56 -7.93
N VAL A 401 -12.35 -4.51 -9.23
CA VAL A 401 -13.15 -5.20 -10.25
C VAL A 401 -13.05 -6.70 -10.10
N THR A 402 -14.19 -7.38 -10.01
CA THR A 402 -14.27 -8.85 -9.93
C THR A 402 -14.73 -9.49 -11.25
N SER A 403 -15.61 -8.81 -11.97
CA SER A 403 -16.12 -9.25 -13.30
C SER A 403 -16.86 -8.12 -14.00
N TRP A 404 -17.33 -8.35 -15.21
CA TRP A 404 -18.19 -7.46 -16.01
C TRP A 404 -19.22 -8.23 -16.79
#